data_94905b19b1307f204a872a4406844bae
#
_entry.id   94905b19b1307f204a872a4406844bae
#
_cell.length_a   1.000
_cell.length_b   1.000
_cell.length_c   1.000
_cell.angle_alpha   90.00
_cell.angle_beta   90.00
_cell.angle_gamma   90.00
#
_symmetry.space_group_name_H-M   'P 1'
#
loop_
_entity.id
_entity.type
_entity.pdbx_description
1 polymer ?
#
loop_
_entity_poly.entity_id
_entity_poly.type
_entity_poly.pdbx_seq_one_letter_code
_entity_poly.pdbx_strand_id
1 'polypeptide(L)'
;MGNANLTEQLECAWAARFGNWAERAPLSRTLCRTSRDVPWRLRPPTLGDVRDVIREAARNRTPLWPVSTGRNWGYGSHLPARDGSVVLDLSRLDAVGDLDRPSLSVRIEPGVTQAALRDFLRLNAPDLAFNVTGSGLGTSVLGNALERGIGYSGEKDRDVFALEVLLADGSSSGPAEGRHHKSRAHPAGLSTDALFFQSNFGVVVGARLRLRIRQEAEEAVVLQGAFRPLVATLKRAYDRNLLVNPTHVAEPGRSQRLGQGLLRLLWGRSPTAAEVARCFPEQNSYNALVPLYGRRRVVDAAWGELRRAAEGGVKLTRAGAGRLDAAAKWLGRLGARSKAARLRALRPIIALTWGEPSDAGLTSLDGFAGGDPDLAARGAIYGNAVSAVDAGDAERVAATVKGKWADSAFTWIILDSRCMLTIYTLHFDDAEAGAAQAAGAAIVGELRASGFPQYRLDINTRGAPGADDIARRLKEALDPDGLVAPGRYET
;
A
#
# COMPACT_ATOMS: atom_id res chain seq x y z
N MET A 1 -32.71 -26.02 11.24
CA MET A 1 -33.52 -25.04 12.03
C MET A 1 -32.73 -24.42 13.21
N GLY A 2 -31.67 -25.02 13.74
CA GLY A 2 -30.91 -24.50 14.89
C GLY A 2 -30.00 -23.28 14.61
N ASN A 3 -29.39 -23.20 13.44
CA ASN A 3 -28.42 -22.15 13.17
C ASN A 3 -29.05 -20.77 12.89
N ALA A 4 -30.20 -20.69 12.25
CA ALA A 4 -30.86 -19.41 11.96
C ALA A 4 -31.30 -18.67 13.25
N ASN A 5 -31.79 -19.44 14.24
CA ASN A 5 -32.25 -18.88 15.52
C ASN A 5 -31.09 -18.37 16.40
N LEU A 6 -29.93 -19.02 16.32
CA LEU A 6 -28.71 -18.60 17.04
C LEU A 6 -28.10 -17.32 16.45
N THR A 7 -28.10 -17.19 15.11
CA THR A 7 -27.64 -16.00 14.39
C THR A 7 -28.54 -14.81 14.74
N GLU A 8 -29.85 -14.98 14.75
CA GLU A 8 -30.82 -13.93 15.06
C GLU A 8 -30.74 -13.46 16.53
N GLN A 9 -30.48 -14.38 17.47
CA GLN A 9 -30.26 -14.07 18.88
C GLN A 9 -28.92 -13.31 19.09
N LEU A 10 -27.85 -13.70 18.42
CA LEU A 10 -26.57 -13.00 18.44
C LEU A 10 -26.72 -11.61 17.83
N GLU A 11 -27.45 -11.47 16.74
CA GLU A 11 -27.75 -10.19 16.09
C GLU A 11 -28.45 -9.22 17.03
N CYS A 12 -29.47 -9.67 17.75
CA CYS A 12 -30.16 -8.84 18.74
C CYS A 12 -29.25 -8.44 19.90
N ALA A 13 -28.41 -9.34 20.40
CA ALA A 13 -27.47 -9.06 21.49
C ALA A 13 -26.38 -8.04 21.07
N TRP A 14 -25.85 -8.18 19.85
CA TRP A 14 -24.86 -7.24 19.34
C TRP A 14 -25.45 -5.86 19.05
N ALA A 15 -26.64 -5.80 18.44
CA ALA A 15 -27.35 -4.55 18.19
C ALA A 15 -27.72 -3.85 19.50
N ALA A 16 -28.16 -4.57 20.53
CA ALA A 16 -28.49 -4.00 21.84
C ALA A 16 -27.25 -3.47 22.57
N ARG A 17 -26.12 -4.18 22.47
CA ARG A 17 -24.90 -3.82 23.20
C ARG A 17 -24.05 -2.76 22.49
N PHE A 18 -23.98 -2.80 21.16
CA PHE A 18 -23.10 -1.98 20.34
C PHE A 18 -23.85 -1.10 19.34
N GLY A 19 -25.17 -0.95 19.48
CA GLY A 19 -26.06 -0.39 18.46
C GLY A 19 -25.68 0.98 17.91
N ASN A 20 -25.00 1.84 18.69
CA ASN A 20 -24.62 3.18 18.27
C ASN A 20 -23.49 3.18 17.20
N TRP A 21 -22.79 2.07 17.02
CA TRP A 21 -21.66 1.94 16.10
C TRP A 21 -21.55 0.54 15.44
N ALA A 22 -22.62 -0.24 15.57
CA ALA A 22 -22.80 -1.47 14.84
C ALA A 22 -23.78 -1.25 13.67
N GLU A 23 -23.41 -1.69 12.50
CA GLU A 23 -24.26 -1.63 11.31
C GLU A 23 -24.29 -3.00 10.62
N ARG A 24 -25.44 -3.38 10.06
CA ARG A 24 -25.48 -4.51 9.12
C ARG A 24 -24.65 -4.13 7.90
N ALA A 25 -23.69 -4.97 7.55
CA ALA A 25 -22.88 -4.71 6.39
C ALA A 25 -23.65 -5.10 5.12
N PRO A 26 -24.00 -4.16 4.23
CA PRO A 26 -24.53 -4.53 2.94
C PRO A 26 -23.46 -5.27 2.13
N LEU A 27 -23.88 -6.17 1.25
CA LEU A 27 -22.99 -6.75 0.24
C LEU A 27 -22.29 -5.61 -0.48
N SER A 28 -21.01 -5.39 -0.16
CA SER A 28 -20.27 -4.28 -0.71
C SER A 28 -19.49 -4.73 -1.93
N ARG A 29 -19.59 -3.93 -2.99
CA ARG A 29 -18.76 -4.08 -4.18
C ARG A 29 -17.30 -3.79 -3.79
N THR A 30 -16.38 -4.64 -4.22
CA THR A 30 -14.94 -4.43 -4.06
C THR A 30 -14.26 -4.34 -5.42
N LEU A 31 -13.08 -3.75 -5.45
CA LEU A 31 -12.28 -3.66 -6.67
C LEU A 31 -12.01 -5.04 -7.29
N CYS A 32 -11.80 -6.06 -6.45
CA CYS A 32 -11.58 -7.45 -6.88
C CYS A 32 -12.86 -8.18 -7.31
N ARG A 33 -14.04 -7.57 -7.13
CA ARG A 33 -15.36 -8.22 -7.32
C ARG A 33 -15.51 -9.50 -6.50
N THR A 34 -14.80 -9.61 -5.39
CA THR A 34 -15.01 -10.67 -4.41
C THR A 34 -16.27 -10.36 -3.61
N SER A 35 -17.07 -11.38 -3.36
CA SER A 35 -18.24 -11.31 -2.47
C SER A 35 -18.00 -12.15 -1.23
N ARG A 36 -18.47 -11.66 -0.09
CA ARG A 36 -18.46 -12.39 1.20
C ARG A 36 -19.75 -12.07 1.96
N ASP A 37 -20.22 -13.05 2.69
CA ASP A 37 -21.25 -12.84 3.68
C ASP A 37 -20.61 -12.22 4.94
N VAL A 38 -20.94 -10.94 5.17
CA VAL A 38 -20.48 -10.17 6.32
C VAL A 38 -21.69 -9.74 7.13
N PRO A 39 -21.98 -10.41 8.25
CA PRO A 39 -23.22 -10.13 8.99
C PRO A 39 -23.21 -8.73 9.62
N TRP A 40 -22.06 -8.28 10.14
CA TRP A 40 -21.93 -7.00 10.84
C TRP A 40 -20.61 -6.31 10.58
N ARG A 41 -20.67 -4.98 10.63
CA ARG A 41 -19.52 -4.09 10.71
C ARG A 41 -19.61 -3.28 11.99
N LEU A 42 -18.59 -3.37 12.84
CA LEU A 42 -18.48 -2.68 14.11
C LEU A 42 -17.40 -1.62 14.02
N ARG A 43 -17.74 -0.38 14.41
CA ARG A 43 -16.82 0.78 14.42
C ARG A 43 -16.63 1.31 15.83
N PRO A 44 -15.92 0.62 16.71
CA PRO A 44 -15.72 1.03 18.09
C PRO A 44 -14.99 2.39 18.17
N PRO A 45 -15.49 3.32 19.00
CA PRO A 45 -14.92 4.65 19.11
C PRO A 45 -13.66 4.72 19.99
N THR A 46 -13.47 3.75 20.89
CA THR A 46 -12.36 3.76 21.85
C THR A 46 -11.67 2.39 21.92
N LEU A 47 -10.43 2.38 22.41
CA LEU A 47 -9.69 1.16 22.71
C LEU A 47 -10.43 0.22 23.67
N GLY A 48 -11.14 0.80 24.67
CA GLY A 48 -11.99 0.04 25.59
C GLY A 48 -13.08 -0.72 24.86
N ASP A 49 -13.77 -0.04 23.93
CA ASP A 49 -14.82 -0.64 23.12
C ASP A 49 -14.27 -1.75 22.21
N VAL A 50 -13.09 -1.59 21.62
CA VAL A 50 -12.44 -2.66 20.85
C VAL A 50 -12.21 -3.90 21.72
N ARG A 51 -11.69 -3.70 22.93
CA ARG A 51 -11.46 -4.81 23.89
C ARG A 51 -12.77 -5.52 24.25
N ASP A 52 -13.84 -4.76 24.44
CA ASP A 52 -15.16 -5.32 24.77
C ASP A 52 -15.74 -6.11 23.59
N VAL A 53 -15.55 -5.65 22.34
CA VAL A 53 -15.91 -6.41 21.15
C VAL A 53 -15.15 -7.73 21.08
N ILE A 54 -13.83 -7.71 21.28
CA ILE A 54 -13.01 -8.92 21.24
C ILE A 54 -13.49 -9.92 22.30
N ARG A 55 -13.71 -9.47 23.53
CA ARG A 55 -14.21 -10.33 24.62
C ARG A 55 -15.58 -10.92 24.35
N GLU A 56 -16.48 -10.12 23.76
CA GLU A 56 -17.82 -10.61 23.40
C GLU A 56 -17.75 -11.61 22.25
N ALA A 57 -16.92 -11.33 21.25
CA ALA A 57 -16.67 -12.24 20.13
C ALA A 57 -16.08 -13.59 20.62
N ALA A 58 -15.15 -13.55 21.58
CA ALA A 58 -14.58 -14.75 22.19
C ALA A 58 -15.64 -15.59 22.92
N ARG A 59 -16.52 -14.94 23.71
CA ARG A 59 -17.63 -15.64 24.41
C ARG A 59 -18.58 -16.36 23.45
N ASN A 60 -18.85 -15.75 22.31
CA ASN A 60 -19.81 -16.23 21.31
C ASN A 60 -19.14 -17.00 20.17
N ARG A 61 -17.80 -17.17 20.20
CA ARG A 61 -17.01 -17.78 19.12
C ARG A 61 -17.29 -17.16 17.75
N THR A 62 -17.45 -15.83 17.71
CA THR A 62 -17.74 -15.08 16.49
C THR A 62 -16.44 -14.60 15.86
N PRO A 63 -16.11 -15.01 14.63
CA PRO A 63 -14.88 -14.58 13.97
C PRO A 63 -14.88 -13.07 13.72
N LEU A 64 -13.76 -12.41 14.03
CA LEU A 64 -13.53 -10.99 13.79
C LEU A 64 -12.56 -10.79 12.63
N TRP A 65 -12.85 -9.82 11.79
CA TRP A 65 -11.99 -9.37 10.70
C TRP A 65 -11.56 -7.92 10.92
N PRO A 66 -10.41 -7.68 11.58
CA PRO A 66 -9.94 -6.33 11.83
C PRO A 66 -9.50 -5.64 10.54
N VAL A 67 -9.99 -4.42 10.35
CA VAL A 67 -9.56 -3.52 9.29
C VAL A 67 -9.25 -2.14 9.87
N SER A 68 -8.26 -1.45 9.33
CA SER A 68 -7.98 -0.06 9.73
C SER A 68 -8.92 0.91 9.01
N THR A 69 -8.66 1.26 7.73
CA THR A 69 -9.59 2.05 6.91
C THR A 69 -10.25 1.23 5.79
N GLY A 70 -10.02 -0.09 5.75
CA GLY A 70 -10.62 -1.01 4.78
C GLY A 70 -10.16 -0.84 3.33
N ARG A 71 -9.06 -0.14 3.09
CA ARG A 71 -8.61 0.27 1.75
C ARG A 71 -7.49 -0.62 1.20
N ASN A 72 -7.61 -1.93 1.37
CA ASN A 72 -6.67 -2.90 0.80
C ASN A 72 -7.09 -3.28 -0.64
N TRP A 73 -7.25 -2.24 -1.48
CA TRP A 73 -7.75 -2.38 -2.85
C TRP A 73 -6.92 -3.34 -3.69
N GLY A 74 -7.59 -4.16 -4.48
CA GLY A 74 -6.94 -5.18 -5.31
C GLY A 74 -6.50 -6.43 -4.56
N TYR A 75 -6.59 -6.43 -3.22
CA TYR A 75 -6.26 -7.55 -2.33
C TYR A 75 -7.44 -7.99 -1.45
N GLY A 76 -8.66 -7.55 -1.78
CA GLY A 76 -9.90 -7.88 -1.06
C GLY A 76 -10.54 -6.73 -0.30
N SER A 77 -9.93 -5.53 -0.30
CA SER A 77 -10.45 -4.33 0.37
C SER A 77 -10.73 -4.57 1.86
N HIS A 78 -11.95 -4.40 2.32
CA HIS A 78 -12.37 -4.61 3.71
C HIS A 78 -12.97 -6.00 3.98
N LEU A 79 -13.11 -6.84 2.94
CA LEU A 79 -13.77 -8.13 3.07
C LEU A 79 -12.92 -9.17 3.80
N PRO A 80 -13.54 -10.05 4.58
CA PRO A 80 -12.87 -11.15 5.25
C PRO A 80 -12.46 -12.27 4.27
N ALA A 81 -11.53 -13.12 4.71
CA ALA A 81 -11.15 -14.31 3.96
C ALA A 81 -12.24 -15.41 4.02
N ARG A 82 -13.09 -15.39 5.06
CA ARG A 82 -14.17 -16.36 5.27
C ARG A 82 -15.50 -15.67 5.53
N ASP A 83 -16.59 -16.27 5.02
CA ASP A 83 -17.96 -15.86 5.30
C ASP A 83 -18.29 -15.96 6.80
N GLY A 84 -19.27 -15.18 7.25
CA GLY A 84 -19.73 -15.15 8.63
C GLY A 84 -18.83 -14.39 9.59
N SER A 85 -17.74 -13.80 9.13
CA SER A 85 -16.85 -12.97 9.96
C SER A 85 -17.42 -11.56 10.14
N VAL A 86 -17.38 -11.05 11.37
CA VAL A 86 -17.75 -9.66 11.69
C VAL A 86 -16.57 -8.74 11.38
N VAL A 87 -16.79 -7.70 10.59
CA VAL A 87 -15.76 -6.69 10.30
C VAL A 87 -15.59 -5.77 11.51
N LEU A 88 -14.40 -5.78 12.10
CA LEU A 88 -13.98 -4.86 13.16
C LEU A 88 -13.23 -3.68 12.53
N ASP A 89 -13.96 -2.60 12.30
CA ASP A 89 -13.46 -1.40 11.64
C ASP A 89 -12.86 -0.44 12.67
N LEU A 90 -11.55 -0.32 12.65
CA LEU A 90 -10.75 0.49 13.58
C LEU A 90 -10.56 1.93 13.07
N SER A 91 -11.28 2.38 12.06
CA SER A 91 -11.11 3.70 11.44
C SER A 91 -11.40 4.88 12.38
N ARG A 92 -12.12 4.66 13.48
CA ARG A 92 -12.40 5.67 14.51
C ARG A 92 -11.29 5.80 15.57
N LEU A 93 -10.35 4.88 15.62
CA LEU A 93 -9.11 5.02 16.38
C LEU A 93 -8.13 5.78 15.49
N ASP A 94 -8.23 7.10 15.46
CA ASP A 94 -7.53 7.96 14.50
C ASP A 94 -6.63 9.01 15.15
N ALA A 95 -6.29 8.80 16.42
CA ALA A 95 -5.43 9.72 17.16
C ALA A 95 -3.97 9.68 16.63
N VAL A 96 -3.43 10.88 16.46
CA VAL A 96 -2.01 11.15 16.26
C VAL A 96 -1.51 11.92 17.47
N GLY A 97 -0.50 11.41 18.16
CA GLY A 97 -0.01 12.05 19.37
C GLY A 97 1.42 11.66 19.75
N ASP A 98 1.84 12.14 20.91
CA ASP A 98 3.17 11.84 21.46
C ASP A 98 4.31 11.98 20.44
N LEU A 99 4.35 13.12 19.73
CA LEU A 99 5.43 13.49 18.83
C LEU A 99 6.71 13.66 19.63
N ASP A 100 7.70 12.82 19.36
CA ASP A 100 9.01 12.85 19.99
C ASP A 100 10.09 13.26 18.99
N ARG A 101 10.55 14.51 19.09
CA ARG A 101 11.54 15.06 18.16
C ARG A 101 12.94 14.42 18.29
N PRO A 102 13.44 14.13 19.51
CA PRO A 102 14.74 13.46 19.63
C PRO A 102 14.80 12.09 18.94
N SER A 103 13.73 11.30 19.04
CA SER A 103 13.67 9.98 18.39
C SER A 103 13.09 10.02 16.97
N LEU A 104 12.66 11.19 16.48
CA LEU A 104 11.97 11.34 15.20
C LEU A 104 10.82 10.35 15.06
N SER A 105 9.94 10.30 16.05
CA SER A 105 8.83 9.36 16.04
C SER A 105 7.53 9.97 16.57
N VAL A 106 6.41 9.37 16.17
CA VAL A 106 5.06 9.78 16.57
C VAL A 106 4.21 8.54 16.81
N ARG A 107 3.32 8.56 17.84
CA ARG A 107 2.34 7.50 18.05
C ARG A 107 1.18 7.71 17.09
N ILE A 108 0.74 6.62 16.46
CA ILE A 108 -0.41 6.60 15.55
C ILE A 108 -1.33 5.43 15.86
N GLU A 109 -2.61 5.62 15.60
CA GLU A 109 -3.65 4.60 15.68
C GLU A 109 -4.06 4.08 14.28
N PRO A 110 -4.79 2.95 14.18
CA PRO A 110 -5.11 2.31 12.90
C PRO A 110 -5.89 3.19 11.91
N GLY A 111 -6.74 4.08 12.40
CA GLY A 111 -7.54 4.99 11.58
C GLY A 111 -6.77 6.19 11.03
N VAL A 112 -5.53 6.41 11.48
CA VAL A 112 -4.71 7.53 10.99
C VAL A 112 -4.39 7.37 9.51
N THR A 113 -4.93 8.27 8.69
CA THR A 113 -4.72 8.27 7.24
C THR A 113 -3.46 9.06 6.85
N GLN A 114 -2.98 8.85 5.62
CA GLN A 114 -1.90 9.67 5.07
C GLN A 114 -2.24 11.17 5.06
N ALA A 115 -3.51 11.53 4.80
CA ALA A 115 -3.97 12.92 4.87
C ALA A 115 -3.89 13.47 6.29
N ALA A 116 -4.45 12.75 7.27
CA ALA A 116 -4.46 13.18 8.67
C ALA A 116 -3.04 13.38 9.23
N LEU A 117 -2.15 12.43 8.96
CA LEU A 117 -0.75 12.54 9.40
C LEU A 117 0.00 13.68 8.71
N ARG A 118 -0.21 13.89 7.40
CA ARG A 118 0.35 15.03 6.68
C ARG A 118 -0.08 16.36 7.32
N ASP A 119 -1.37 16.49 7.62
CA ASP A 119 -1.92 17.75 8.16
C ASP A 119 -1.46 17.97 9.59
N PHE A 120 -1.37 16.93 10.42
CA PHE A 120 -0.76 16.98 11.74
C PHE A 120 0.70 17.44 11.69
N LEU A 121 1.52 16.87 10.81
CA LEU A 121 2.93 17.25 10.67
C LEU A 121 3.08 18.67 10.13
N ARG A 122 2.25 19.10 9.18
CA ARG A 122 2.29 20.48 8.67
C ARG A 122 2.03 21.51 9.77
N LEU A 123 1.18 21.17 10.71
CA LEU A 123 0.85 22.07 11.83
C LEU A 123 1.90 22.01 12.96
N ASN A 124 2.36 20.83 13.34
CA ASN A 124 3.14 20.61 14.56
C ASN A 124 4.65 20.42 14.32
N ALA A 125 5.05 19.99 13.12
CA ALA A 125 6.43 19.69 12.78
C ALA A 125 6.67 19.76 11.26
N PRO A 126 6.58 20.95 10.63
CA PRO A 126 6.65 21.12 9.17
C PRO A 126 8.01 20.74 8.58
N ASP A 127 9.03 20.64 9.40
CA ASP A 127 10.39 20.16 9.05
C ASP A 127 10.49 18.62 9.02
N LEU A 128 9.43 17.90 9.42
CA LEU A 128 9.39 16.45 9.38
C LEU A 128 8.52 15.93 8.23
N ALA A 129 8.81 14.72 7.80
CA ALA A 129 8.05 13.98 6.80
C ALA A 129 7.98 12.51 7.19
N PHE A 130 7.04 11.78 6.60
CA PHE A 130 6.91 10.34 6.71
C PHE A 130 7.01 9.67 5.35
N ASN A 131 7.22 8.37 5.35
CA ASN A 131 7.23 7.57 4.13
C ASN A 131 5.81 7.46 3.58
N VAL A 132 5.56 7.95 2.39
CA VAL A 132 4.24 7.93 1.74
C VAL A 132 4.17 6.83 0.68
N THR A 133 2.96 6.36 0.40
CA THR A 133 2.67 5.41 -0.67
C THR A 133 1.69 6.00 -1.68
N GLY A 134 1.67 5.46 -2.89
CA GLY A 134 0.76 5.90 -3.96
C GLY A 134 -0.69 5.41 -3.83
N SER A 135 -1.06 4.80 -2.71
CA SER A 135 -2.40 4.23 -2.47
C SER A 135 -3.46 5.26 -2.02
N GLY A 136 -3.15 6.55 -2.09
CA GLY A 136 -4.11 7.64 -1.87
C GLY A 136 -4.15 8.19 -0.45
N LEU A 137 -4.82 9.35 -0.31
CA LEU A 137 -4.89 10.15 0.91
C LEU A 137 -5.56 9.44 2.08
N GLY A 138 -6.58 8.64 1.81
CA GLY A 138 -7.36 7.94 2.84
C GLY A 138 -6.77 6.60 3.29
N THR A 139 -5.60 6.20 2.79
CA THR A 139 -4.93 4.97 3.23
C THR A 139 -4.45 5.11 4.66
N SER A 140 -4.75 4.12 5.51
CA SER A 140 -4.18 4.01 6.85
C SER A 140 -2.67 3.85 6.79
N VAL A 141 -1.95 4.66 7.55
CA VAL A 141 -0.49 4.57 7.66
C VAL A 141 -0.08 3.27 8.33
N LEU A 142 -0.71 2.94 9.47
CA LEU A 142 -0.44 1.72 10.22
C LEU A 142 -0.89 0.47 9.47
N GLY A 143 -2.14 0.44 8.97
CA GLY A 143 -2.66 -0.71 8.22
C GLY A 143 -1.83 -1.03 6.97
N ASN A 144 -1.33 -0.01 6.26
CA ASN A 144 -0.45 -0.21 5.12
C ASN A 144 0.92 -0.79 5.52
N ALA A 145 1.45 -0.41 6.70
CA ALA A 145 2.69 -0.96 7.23
C ALA A 145 2.51 -2.43 7.64
N LEU A 146 1.43 -2.77 8.34
CA LEU A 146 1.12 -4.15 8.75
C LEU A 146 0.99 -5.10 7.55
N GLU A 147 0.53 -4.59 6.42
CA GLU A 147 0.44 -5.32 5.14
C GLU A 147 1.73 -5.21 4.31
N ARG A 148 2.85 -4.81 4.91
CA ARG A 148 4.14 -4.60 4.23
C ARG A 148 4.03 -3.75 2.97
N GLY A 149 3.32 -2.63 3.08
CA GLY A 149 3.25 -1.66 1.99
C GLY A 149 4.64 -1.10 1.65
N ILE A 150 4.79 -0.59 0.44
CA ILE A 150 6.03 0.02 -0.02
C ILE A 150 5.76 1.50 -0.26
N GLY A 151 6.61 2.32 0.31
CA GLY A 151 6.61 3.75 0.08
C GLY A 151 7.78 4.17 -0.80
N TYR A 152 7.89 5.47 -1.00
CA TYR A 152 8.97 6.05 -1.81
C TYR A 152 10.27 6.25 -1.02
N SER A 153 10.24 6.07 0.31
CA SER A 153 11.43 6.18 1.17
C SER A 153 11.83 4.84 1.81
N GLY A 154 11.13 3.75 1.52
CA GLY A 154 11.43 2.43 2.07
C GLY A 154 10.21 1.51 2.18
N GLU A 155 10.44 0.33 2.73
CA GLU A 155 9.41 -0.61 3.14
C GLU A 155 8.74 -0.08 4.41
N LYS A 156 7.42 -0.12 4.47
CA LYS A 156 6.65 0.52 5.55
C LYS A 156 6.63 -0.25 6.86
N ASP A 157 6.83 -1.56 6.83
CA ASP A 157 6.99 -2.38 8.03
C ASP A 157 8.23 -1.97 8.85
N ARG A 158 9.26 -1.43 8.19
CA ARG A 158 10.44 -0.86 8.85
C ARG A 158 10.21 0.51 9.49
N ASP A 159 9.13 1.19 9.11
CA ASP A 159 8.79 2.51 9.64
C ASP A 159 8.05 2.44 10.98
N VAL A 160 7.37 1.33 11.28
CA VAL A 160 6.59 1.18 12.50
C VAL A 160 7.25 0.23 13.49
N PHE A 161 7.06 0.51 14.76
CA PHE A 161 7.62 -0.26 15.87
C PHE A 161 6.79 -0.04 17.13
N ALA A 162 7.09 -0.82 18.17
CA ALA A 162 6.40 -0.70 19.45
C ALA A 162 4.90 -0.87 19.29
N LEU A 163 4.49 -1.97 18.66
CA LEU A 163 3.09 -2.27 18.36
C LEU A 163 2.29 -2.48 19.65
N GLU A 164 1.14 -1.84 19.74
CA GLU A 164 0.13 -2.06 20.77
C GLU A 164 -0.90 -3.05 20.21
N VAL A 165 -1.02 -4.22 20.83
CA VAL A 165 -1.82 -5.32 20.29
C VAL A 165 -2.82 -5.82 21.33
N LEU A 166 -4.04 -6.10 20.91
CA LEU A 166 -5.02 -6.87 21.66
C LEU A 166 -5.04 -8.31 21.14
N LEU A 167 -4.92 -9.28 22.05
CA LEU A 167 -5.01 -10.70 21.74
C LEU A 167 -6.46 -11.19 21.75
N ALA A 168 -6.68 -12.43 21.33
CA ALA A 168 -8.01 -13.01 21.21
C ALA A 168 -8.80 -13.11 22.52
N ASP A 169 -8.11 -13.16 23.66
CA ASP A 169 -8.69 -13.13 25.00
C ASP A 169 -8.98 -11.71 25.53
N GLY A 170 -8.64 -10.67 24.76
CA GLY A 170 -8.77 -9.28 25.15
C GLY A 170 -7.64 -8.78 26.05
N SER A 171 -6.60 -9.59 26.31
CA SER A 171 -5.37 -9.12 26.94
C SER A 171 -4.56 -8.26 25.96
N SER A 172 -3.65 -7.44 26.48
CA SER A 172 -2.79 -6.63 25.63
C SER A 172 -1.37 -7.20 25.60
N SER A 173 -0.83 -7.37 24.40
CA SER A 173 0.59 -7.56 24.16
C SER A 173 1.13 -6.25 23.61
N GLY A 174 2.22 -5.85 24.16
CA GLY A 174 2.86 -4.60 23.79
C GLY A 174 3.36 -3.90 25.03
N PRO A 175 4.06 -2.80 24.85
CA PRO A 175 4.68 -2.15 25.95
C PRO A 175 3.62 -1.51 26.86
N ALA A 176 3.76 -1.77 28.14
CA ALA A 176 3.00 -1.04 29.14
C ALA A 176 3.28 0.47 29.01
N GLU A 177 2.24 1.29 29.17
CA GLU A 177 2.37 2.75 29.14
C GLU A 177 3.63 3.22 29.89
N GLY A 178 4.44 4.04 29.21
CA GLY A 178 5.67 4.61 29.78
C GLY A 178 6.94 3.74 29.72
N ARG A 179 6.90 2.52 29.20
CA ARG A 179 8.09 1.65 29.11
C ARG A 179 8.74 1.61 27.73
N HIS A 180 8.22 2.39 26.77
CA HIS A 180 8.84 2.48 25.46
C HIS A 180 10.05 3.35 25.46
N HIS A 181 11.15 2.81 24.97
CA HIS A 181 12.19 3.67 24.45
C HIS A 181 11.75 4.16 23.05
N LYS A 182 11.35 5.42 22.96
CA LYS A 182 10.79 6.05 21.75
C LYS A 182 11.74 6.02 20.54
N SER A 183 13.01 5.69 20.73
CA SER A 183 14.03 5.66 19.68
C SER A 183 14.40 4.26 19.19
N ARG A 184 13.96 3.20 19.88
CA ARG A 184 14.38 1.84 19.54
C ARG A 184 13.20 0.88 19.49
N ALA A 185 13.08 0.17 18.36
CA ALA A 185 12.04 -0.82 18.13
C ALA A 185 12.18 -2.05 19.04
N HIS A 186 13.39 -2.41 19.45
CA HIS A 186 13.67 -3.67 20.12
C HIS A 186 14.34 -3.41 21.48
N PRO A 187 13.65 -3.67 22.59
CA PRO A 187 14.28 -3.75 23.90
C PRO A 187 15.23 -4.96 23.95
N ALA A 188 15.91 -5.14 25.08
CA ALA A 188 16.67 -6.38 25.31
C ALA A 188 15.72 -7.60 25.26
N GLY A 189 16.12 -8.65 24.58
CA GLY A 189 15.35 -9.87 24.42
C GLY A 189 14.59 -9.98 23.09
N LEU A 190 13.57 -10.80 23.06
CA LEU A 190 12.76 -11.07 21.87
C LEU A 190 11.91 -9.85 21.48
N SER A 191 11.99 -9.45 20.21
CA SER A 191 11.02 -8.51 19.64
C SER A 191 9.78 -9.25 19.13
N THR A 192 8.62 -8.88 19.65
CA THR A 192 7.35 -9.47 19.24
C THR A 192 6.65 -8.71 18.10
N ASP A 193 7.12 -7.51 17.76
CA ASP A 193 6.50 -6.69 16.69
C ASP A 193 6.42 -7.46 15.38
N ALA A 194 7.45 -8.22 15.02
CA ALA A 194 7.51 -9.00 13.79
C ALA A 194 6.38 -10.05 13.65
N LEU A 195 5.81 -10.50 14.76
CA LEU A 195 4.72 -11.48 14.77
C LEU A 195 3.39 -10.90 14.20
N PHE A 196 3.26 -9.60 14.14
CA PHE A 196 2.01 -8.93 13.78
C PHE A 196 2.00 -8.30 12.38
N PHE A 197 3.06 -8.48 11.59
CA PHE A 197 3.08 -8.12 10.18
C PHE A 197 2.62 -9.28 9.31
N GLN A 198 1.66 -9.02 8.41
CA GLN A 198 1.05 -10.06 7.57
C GLN A 198 0.68 -11.32 8.37
N SER A 199 0.00 -11.12 9.48
CA SER A 199 -0.43 -12.20 10.38
C SER A 199 -1.85 -11.98 10.88
N ASN A 200 -2.37 -13.00 11.58
CA ASN A 200 -3.69 -13.01 12.22
C ASN A 200 -3.60 -13.35 13.71
N PHE A 201 -2.49 -12.99 14.37
CA PHE A 201 -2.21 -13.37 15.76
C PHE A 201 -2.83 -12.41 16.79
N GLY A 202 -3.33 -11.27 16.35
CA GLY A 202 -3.93 -10.27 17.23
C GLY A 202 -4.43 -9.05 16.45
N VAL A 203 -5.01 -8.10 17.16
CA VAL A 203 -5.55 -6.85 16.64
C VAL A 203 -4.61 -5.72 17.02
N VAL A 204 -3.90 -5.13 16.07
CA VAL A 204 -3.00 -4.00 16.31
C VAL A 204 -3.83 -2.73 16.45
N VAL A 205 -3.72 -2.05 17.58
CA VAL A 205 -4.50 -0.87 17.96
C VAL A 205 -3.67 0.40 18.09
N GLY A 206 -2.37 0.31 17.96
CA GLY A 206 -1.46 1.46 17.96
C GLY A 206 -0.04 1.06 17.61
N ALA A 207 0.78 2.03 17.26
CA ALA A 207 2.20 1.86 16.99
C ALA A 207 2.94 3.20 17.06
N ARG A 208 4.27 3.16 17.17
CA ARG A 208 5.11 4.31 16.87
C ARG A 208 5.55 4.27 15.41
N LEU A 209 5.48 5.42 14.76
CA LEU A 209 5.92 5.63 13.38
C LEU A 209 7.22 6.44 13.37
N ARG A 210 8.20 6.00 12.61
CA ARG A 210 9.43 6.76 12.34
C ARG A 210 9.15 7.89 11.37
N LEU A 211 9.73 9.05 11.68
CA LEU A 211 9.69 10.23 10.84
C LEU A 211 11.11 10.50 10.30
N ARG A 212 11.19 11.26 9.23
CA ARG A 212 12.46 11.75 8.70
C ARG A 212 12.48 13.28 8.69
N ILE A 213 13.64 13.84 8.87
CA ILE A 213 13.85 15.29 8.68
C ILE A 213 13.78 15.59 7.18
N ARG A 214 13.04 16.62 6.80
CA ARG A 214 13.07 17.14 5.43
C ARG A 214 14.46 17.65 5.10
N GLN A 215 14.92 17.33 3.90
CA GLN A 215 16.28 17.64 3.49
C GLN A 215 16.32 18.96 2.72
N GLU A 216 17.50 19.59 2.68
CA GLU A 216 17.75 20.82 1.90
C GLU A 216 17.37 20.64 0.43
N ALA A 217 17.69 19.49 -0.15
CA ALA A 217 17.30 19.11 -1.48
C ALA A 217 16.52 17.79 -1.45
N GLU A 218 15.25 17.86 -1.85
CA GLU A 218 14.39 16.71 -2.10
C GLU A 218 14.02 16.75 -3.59
N GLU A 219 14.61 15.87 -4.36
CA GLU A 219 14.42 15.82 -5.81
C GLU A 219 14.07 14.42 -6.27
N ALA A 220 13.41 14.32 -7.39
CA ALA A 220 13.21 13.08 -8.12
C ALA A 220 14.07 13.10 -9.39
N VAL A 221 14.54 11.93 -9.80
CA VAL A 221 15.09 11.71 -11.12
C VAL A 221 14.15 10.78 -11.88
N VAL A 222 13.73 11.22 -13.05
CA VAL A 222 12.98 10.39 -13.99
C VAL A 222 13.97 9.80 -14.99
N LEU A 223 14.07 8.47 -15.02
CA LEU A 223 14.85 7.75 -16.02
C LEU A 223 13.88 7.19 -17.07
N GLN A 224 14.24 7.29 -18.34
CA GLN A 224 13.43 6.78 -19.47
C GLN A 224 14.32 5.96 -20.40
N GLY A 225 13.86 4.79 -20.80
CA GLY A 225 14.60 3.92 -21.71
C GLY A 225 13.92 2.58 -21.98
N ALA A 226 14.60 1.72 -22.70
CA ALA A 226 14.20 0.32 -22.84
C ALA A 226 14.40 -0.40 -21.49
N PHE A 227 13.62 -1.47 -21.25
CA PHE A 227 13.55 -2.12 -19.94
C PHE A 227 14.90 -2.63 -19.43
N ARG A 228 15.59 -3.44 -20.24
CA ARG A 228 16.88 -4.06 -19.85
C ARG A 228 17.96 -3.03 -19.51
N PRO A 229 18.26 -2.03 -20.37
CA PRO A 229 19.22 -0.96 -20.03
C PRO A 229 18.81 -0.16 -18.81
N LEU A 230 17.49 0.07 -18.61
CA LEU A 230 16.96 0.79 -17.44
C LEU A 230 17.22 0.01 -16.15
N VAL A 231 16.88 -1.29 -16.11
CA VAL A 231 17.13 -2.15 -14.95
C VAL A 231 18.65 -2.26 -14.68
N ALA A 232 19.48 -2.44 -15.72
CA ALA A 232 20.93 -2.51 -15.56
C ALA A 232 21.51 -1.21 -15.00
N THR A 233 21.01 -0.05 -15.45
CA THR A 233 21.41 1.27 -14.92
C THR A 233 21.08 1.39 -13.43
N LEU A 234 19.84 1.01 -13.05
CA LEU A 234 19.36 1.05 -11.66
C LEU A 234 20.15 0.06 -10.78
N LYS A 235 20.32 -1.18 -11.24
CA LYS A 235 21.10 -2.21 -10.51
C LYS A 235 22.51 -1.69 -10.19
N ARG A 236 23.20 -1.14 -11.18
CA ARG A 236 24.54 -0.56 -10.99
C ARG A 236 24.55 0.59 -9.99
N ALA A 237 23.50 1.43 -10.00
CA ALA A 237 23.38 2.53 -9.07
C ALA A 237 23.17 2.03 -7.63
N TYR A 238 22.33 1.01 -7.43
CA TYR A 238 22.17 0.37 -6.13
C TYR A 238 23.44 -0.34 -5.65
N ASP A 239 24.13 -1.09 -6.51
CA ASP A 239 25.38 -1.79 -6.16
C ASP A 239 26.49 -0.84 -5.70
N ARG A 240 26.43 0.40 -6.16
CA ARG A 240 27.36 1.48 -5.76
C ARG A 240 26.85 2.34 -4.61
N ASN A 241 25.73 1.97 -3.98
CA ASN A 241 25.06 2.74 -2.93
C ASN A 241 24.71 4.19 -3.34
N LEU A 242 24.50 4.45 -4.63
CA LEU A 242 24.01 5.74 -5.11
C LEU A 242 22.52 5.90 -4.84
N LEU A 243 21.80 4.78 -4.77
CA LEU A 243 20.38 4.69 -4.46
C LEU A 243 20.18 3.88 -3.19
N VAL A 244 19.35 4.39 -2.30
CA VAL A 244 19.03 3.76 -1.01
C VAL A 244 17.51 3.65 -0.78
N ASN A 245 16.73 4.29 -1.63
CA ASN A 245 15.27 4.31 -1.54
C ASN A 245 14.66 3.51 -2.69
N PRO A 246 13.47 2.91 -2.51
CA PRO A 246 12.80 2.16 -3.58
C PRO A 246 12.61 2.97 -4.86
N THR A 247 12.84 2.33 -5.98
CA THR A 247 12.64 2.91 -7.31
C THR A 247 11.44 2.23 -7.98
N HIS A 248 10.47 3.04 -8.41
CA HIS A 248 9.29 2.55 -9.11
C HIS A 248 9.49 2.69 -10.62
N VAL A 249 9.38 1.57 -11.35
CA VAL A 249 9.49 1.50 -12.81
C VAL A 249 8.10 1.19 -13.38
N ALA A 250 7.61 2.07 -14.24
CA ALA A 250 6.33 1.92 -14.92
C ALA A 250 6.50 1.50 -16.38
N GLU A 251 5.64 0.61 -16.85
CA GLU A 251 5.57 0.23 -18.26
C GLU A 251 5.13 1.39 -19.18
N PRO A 252 5.39 1.32 -20.50
CA PRO A 252 5.06 2.41 -21.44
C PRO A 252 3.60 2.85 -21.43
N GLY A 253 2.66 1.91 -21.51
CA GLY A 253 1.21 2.19 -21.54
C GLY A 253 0.65 2.80 -20.27
N ARG A 254 1.33 2.63 -19.12
CA ARG A 254 0.86 3.17 -17.84
C ARG A 254 0.88 4.69 -17.80
N SER A 255 1.80 5.33 -18.50
CA SER A 255 1.89 6.80 -18.56
C SER A 255 0.65 7.46 -19.18
N GLN A 256 0.00 6.81 -20.16
CA GLN A 256 -1.22 7.31 -20.78
C GLN A 256 -2.43 7.14 -19.87
N ARG A 257 -2.56 5.95 -19.24
CA ARG A 257 -3.63 5.67 -18.26
C ARG A 257 -3.57 6.67 -17.09
N LEU A 258 -2.40 6.84 -16.49
CA LEU A 258 -2.15 7.87 -15.48
C LEU A 258 -2.49 9.26 -16.01
N GLY A 259 -2.09 9.59 -17.23
CA GLY A 259 -2.27 10.90 -17.84
C GLY A 259 -3.73 11.31 -17.94
N GLN A 260 -4.63 10.40 -18.31
CA GLN A 260 -6.06 10.67 -18.36
C GLN A 260 -6.62 11.07 -16.99
N GLY A 261 -6.33 10.27 -15.96
CA GLY A 261 -6.81 10.53 -14.61
C GLY A 261 -6.16 11.77 -13.99
N LEU A 262 -4.86 11.99 -14.22
CA LEU A 262 -4.16 13.18 -13.74
C LEU A 262 -4.67 14.48 -14.38
N LEU A 263 -4.97 14.46 -15.67
CA LEU A 263 -5.59 15.62 -16.33
C LEU A 263 -7.01 15.86 -15.82
N ARG A 264 -7.78 14.80 -15.53
CA ARG A 264 -9.09 14.93 -14.90
C ARG A 264 -8.99 15.62 -13.54
N LEU A 265 -8.05 15.19 -12.69
CA LEU A 265 -7.80 15.83 -11.39
C LEU A 265 -7.37 17.30 -11.55
N LEU A 266 -6.51 17.59 -12.53
CA LEU A 266 -6.03 18.95 -12.78
C LEU A 266 -7.12 19.89 -13.31
N TRP A 267 -8.01 19.42 -14.17
CA TRP A 267 -8.99 20.25 -14.88
C TRP A 267 -10.39 20.19 -14.27
N GLY A 268 -10.67 19.28 -13.33
CA GLY A 268 -11.99 19.06 -12.76
C GLY A 268 -13.03 18.52 -13.78
N ARG A 269 -12.58 18.07 -14.95
CA ARG A 269 -13.41 17.47 -16.02
C ARG A 269 -12.70 16.32 -16.70
N SER A 270 -13.42 15.46 -17.37
CA SER A 270 -12.83 14.39 -18.19
C SER A 270 -12.13 15.00 -19.42
N PRO A 271 -10.84 14.66 -19.65
CA PRO A 271 -10.15 15.06 -20.88
C PRO A 271 -10.65 14.23 -22.07
N THR A 272 -10.62 14.80 -23.26
CA THR A 272 -10.82 14.06 -24.52
C THR A 272 -9.58 13.22 -24.86
N ALA A 273 -9.75 12.17 -25.67
CA ALA A 273 -8.62 11.35 -26.14
C ALA A 273 -7.53 12.21 -26.83
N ALA A 274 -7.92 13.21 -27.62
CA ALA A 274 -7.00 14.13 -28.28
C ALA A 274 -6.22 15.01 -27.29
N GLU A 275 -6.84 15.43 -26.18
CA GLU A 275 -6.16 16.19 -25.12
C GLU A 275 -5.16 15.30 -24.37
N VAL A 276 -5.53 14.05 -24.06
CA VAL A 276 -4.62 13.07 -23.44
C VAL A 276 -3.43 12.82 -24.37
N ALA A 277 -3.64 12.50 -25.63
CA ALA A 277 -2.57 12.24 -26.59
C ALA A 277 -1.61 13.44 -26.76
N ARG A 278 -2.13 14.67 -26.72
CA ARG A 278 -1.28 15.88 -26.80
C ARG A 278 -0.46 16.11 -25.53
N CYS A 279 -1.03 15.85 -24.34
CA CYS A 279 -0.32 16.06 -23.08
C CYS A 279 0.58 14.88 -22.73
N PHE A 280 0.13 13.67 -23.01
CA PHE A 280 0.81 12.40 -22.76
C PHE A 280 0.90 11.58 -24.05
N PRO A 281 1.77 11.99 -24.99
CA PRO A 281 1.94 11.24 -26.22
C PRO A 281 2.41 9.82 -25.91
N GLU A 282 2.02 8.87 -26.76
CA GLU A 282 2.44 7.49 -26.65
C GLU A 282 3.97 7.39 -26.59
N GLN A 283 4.46 6.61 -25.66
CA GLN A 283 5.89 6.40 -25.45
C GLN A 283 6.16 4.90 -25.33
N ASN A 284 7.05 4.38 -26.14
CA ASN A 284 7.53 3.00 -26.07
C ASN A 284 8.68 2.84 -25.05
N SER A 285 8.78 3.73 -24.08
CA SER A 285 9.83 3.71 -23.06
C SER A 285 9.27 3.45 -21.67
N TYR A 286 10.00 2.66 -20.91
CA TYR A 286 9.77 2.51 -19.48
C TYR A 286 10.21 3.77 -18.75
N ASN A 287 9.55 4.07 -17.64
CA ASN A 287 9.83 5.25 -16.83
C ASN A 287 10.12 4.84 -15.40
N ALA A 288 11.31 5.18 -14.88
CA ALA A 288 11.65 4.97 -13.48
C ALA A 288 11.61 6.30 -12.72
N LEU A 289 11.07 6.27 -11.50
CA LEU A 289 11.03 7.42 -10.60
C LEU A 289 11.92 7.13 -9.39
N VAL A 290 12.99 7.88 -9.27
CA VAL A 290 14.07 7.72 -8.28
C VAL A 290 14.08 8.92 -7.34
N PRO A 291 13.88 8.78 -6.04
CA PRO A 291 14.04 9.88 -5.08
C PRO A 291 15.51 10.11 -4.72
N LEU A 292 15.91 11.38 -4.65
CA LEU A 292 17.21 11.81 -4.16
C LEU A 292 17.03 12.85 -3.05
N TYR A 293 17.59 12.57 -1.88
CA TYR A 293 17.51 13.44 -0.70
C TYR A 293 18.88 13.76 -0.14
N GLY A 294 19.05 14.95 0.40
CA GLY A 294 20.27 15.32 1.10
C GLY A 294 20.60 16.80 1.00
N ARG A 295 21.83 17.13 1.34
CA ARG A 295 22.38 18.45 1.05
C ARG A 295 22.54 18.62 -0.45
N ARG A 296 22.41 19.87 -0.97
CA ARG A 296 22.48 20.18 -2.40
C ARG A 296 23.68 19.51 -3.08
N ARG A 297 24.87 19.65 -2.49
CA ARG A 297 26.11 19.07 -3.04
C ARG A 297 26.05 17.54 -3.17
N VAL A 298 25.43 16.85 -2.21
CA VAL A 298 25.28 15.38 -2.21
C VAL A 298 24.35 14.96 -3.34
N VAL A 299 23.21 15.64 -3.47
CA VAL A 299 22.23 15.37 -4.54
C VAL A 299 22.82 15.65 -5.93
N ASP A 300 23.65 16.72 -6.06
CA ASP A 300 24.32 17.05 -7.32
C ASP A 300 25.39 16.01 -7.68
N ALA A 301 26.14 15.52 -6.70
CA ALA A 301 27.11 14.44 -6.90
C ALA A 301 26.40 13.12 -7.30
N ALA A 302 25.35 12.72 -6.58
CA ALA A 302 24.54 11.54 -6.90
C ALA A 302 23.94 11.62 -8.31
N TRP A 303 23.44 12.79 -8.70
CA TRP A 303 22.98 13.05 -10.06
C TRP A 303 24.09 12.84 -11.10
N GLY A 304 25.31 13.36 -10.85
CA GLY A 304 26.47 13.19 -11.73
C GLY A 304 26.83 11.71 -11.91
N GLU A 305 26.84 10.94 -10.81
CA GLU A 305 27.13 9.51 -10.83
C GLU A 305 26.03 8.70 -11.53
N LEU A 306 24.76 9.00 -11.30
CA LEU A 306 23.65 8.36 -12.01
C LEU A 306 23.77 8.55 -13.53
N ARG A 307 24.15 9.75 -13.99
CA ARG A 307 24.39 10.02 -15.41
C ARG A 307 25.53 9.20 -15.99
N ARG A 308 26.60 8.97 -15.21
CA ARG A 308 27.73 8.10 -15.63
C ARG A 308 27.35 6.62 -15.61
N ALA A 309 26.44 6.23 -14.73
CA ALA A 309 25.94 4.84 -14.64
C ALA A 309 24.94 4.50 -15.76
N ALA A 310 24.36 5.50 -16.43
CA ALA A 310 23.34 5.31 -17.45
C ALA A 310 23.86 4.51 -18.66
N GLU A 311 23.10 3.52 -19.07
CA GLU A 311 23.40 2.62 -20.18
C GLU A 311 22.41 2.76 -21.34
N GLY A 312 22.81 2.29 -22.51
CA GLY A 312 21.89 1.96 -23.61
C GLY A 312 20.90 3.04 -24.01
N GLY A 313 21.28 4.32 -23.95
CA GLY A 313 20.38 5.41 -24.32
C GLY A 313 19.34 5.79 -23.26
N VAL A 314 19.51 5.35 -22.00
CA VAL A 314 18.67 5.79 -20.87
C VAL A 314 18.81 7.30 -20.67
N LYS A 315 17.69 8.02 -20.74
CA LYS A 315 17.60 9.47 -20.55
C LYS A 315 17.24 9.78 -19.12
N LEU A 316 17.90 10.76 -18.50
CA LEU A 316 17.66 11.19 -17.14
C LEU A 316 17.16 12.63 -17.12
N THR A 317 16.15 12.91 -16.30
CA THR A 317 15.62 14.26 -16.07
C THR A 317 15.47 14.51 -14.58
N ARG A 318 16.01 15.62 -14.07
CA ARG A 318 15.82 16.04 -12.67
C ARG A 318 14.48 16.77 -12.52
N ALA A 319 13.76 16.44 -11.48
CA ALA A 319 12.45 16.98 -11.15
C ALA A 319 12.42 17.36 -9.65
N GLY A 320 12.70 18.62 -9.37
CA GLY A 320 12.46 19.22 -8.05
C GLY A 320 11.21 20.09 -8.09
N ALA A 321 10.52 20.29 -6.95
CA ALA A 321 9.24 21.01 -6.89
C ALA A 321 9.32 22.39 -7.56
N GLY A 322 10.26 23.23 -7.15
CA GLY A 322 10.44 24.58 -7.72
C GLY A 322 10.80 24.57 -9.21
N ARG A 323 11.56 23.58 -9.67
CA ARG A 323 11.93 23.45 -11.10
C ARG A 323 10.73 23.06 -11.95
N LEU A 324 9.87 22.14 -11.48
CA LEU A 324 8.66 21.73 -12.17
C LEU A 324 7.68 22.91 -12.31
N ASP A 325 7.47 23.63 -11.20
CA ASP A 325 6.55 24.78 -11.19
C ASP A 325 7.07 25.92 -12.08
N ALA A 326 8.37 26.23 -12.04
CA ALA A 326 8.99 27.22 -12.90
C ALA A 326 8.92 26.83 -14.39
N ALA A 327 9.23 25.57 -14.72
CA ALA A 327 9.14 25.05 -16.07
C ALA A 327 7.70 25.08 -16.60
N ALA A 328 6.72 24.70 -15.79
CA ALA A 328 5.31 24.75 -16.17
C ALA A 328 4.82 26.18 -16.43
N LYS A 329 5.24 27.16 -15.60
CA LYS A 329 4.95 28.59 -15.80
C LYS A 329 5.59 29.13 -17.09
N TRP A 330 6.87 28.82 -17.30
CA TRP A 330 7.61 29.27 -18.48
C TRP A 330 7.02 28.72 -19.78
N LEU A 331 6.75 27.41 -19.85
CA LEU A 331 6.09 26.75 -20.98
C LEU A 331 4.71 27.35 -21.25
N GLY A 332 3.95 27.67 -20.20
CA GLY A 332 2.65 28.32 -20.33
C GLY A 332 2.74 29.69 -20.99
N ARG A 333 3.75 30.50 -20.60
CA ARG A 333 4.03 31.82 -21.21
C ARG A 333 4.45 31.73 -22.68
N LEU A 334 5.16 30.67 -23.05
CA LEU A 334 5.56 30.41 -24.44
C LEU A 334 4.45 29.78 -25.30
N GLY A 335 3.24 29.66 -24.79
CA GLY A 335 2.11 29.04 -25.51
C GLY A 335 2.15 27.49 -25.58
N ALA A 336 3.16 26.84 -24.98
CA ALA A 336 3.29 25.38 -24.95
C ALA A 336 2.34 24.76 -23.90
N ARG A 337 1.03 25.03 -24.04
CA ARG A 337 -0.02 24.72 -23.05
C ARG A 337 -0.09 23.24 -22.67
N SER A 338 0.02 22.32 -23.65
CA SER A 338 -0.02 20.87 -23.37
C SER A 338 1.16 20.39 -22.55
N LYS A 339 2.38 20.89 -22.83
CA LYS A 339 3.58 20.57 -22.04
C LYS A 339 3.49 21.13 -20.61
N ALA A 340 2.97 22.34 -20.46
CA ALA A 340 2.72 22.94 -19.15
C ALA A 340 1.68 22.14 -18.34
N ALA A 341 0.58 21.73 -18.99
CA ALA A 341 -0.45 20.88 -18.37
C ALA A 341 0.12 19.52 -17.93
N ARG A 342 0.93 18.88 -18.77
CA ARG A 342 1.63 17.63 -18.43
C ARG A 342 2.47 17.77 -17.16
N LEU A 343 3.31 18.81 -17.05
CA LEU A 343 4.16 19.01 -15.87
C LEU A 343 3.33 19.23 -14.60
N ARG A 344 2.25 20.02 -14.69
CA ARG A 344 1.34 20.25 -13.55
C ARG A 344 0.61 18.96 -13.15
N ALA A 345 0.16 18.17 -14.12
CA ALA A 345 -0.51 16.90 -13.88
C ALA A 345 0.41 15.86 -13.25
N LEU A 346 1.68 15.79 -13.65
CA LEU A 346 2.67 14.87 -13.08
C LEU A 346 3.18 15.29 -11.69
N ARG A 347 3.06 16.57 -11.32
CA ARG A 347 3.58 17.07 -10.05
C ARG A 347 3.12 16.28 -8.83
N PRO A 348 1.82 15.91 -8.65
CA PRO A 348 1.37 15.12 -7.51
C PRO A 348 1.97 13.71 -7.42
N ILE A 349 2.25 13.06 -8.56
CA ILE A 349 2.95 11.76 -8.59
C ILE A 349 4.41 11.93 -8.15
N ILE A 350 5.09 12.91 -8.70
CA ILE A 350 6.50 13.18 -8.36
C ILE A 350 6.61 13.61 -6.89
N ALA A 351 5.63 14.34 -6.37
CA ALA A 351 5.59 14.81 -4.99
C ALA A 351 5.48 13.68 -3.96
N LEU A 352 5.01 12.49 -4.34
CA LEU A 352 5.05 11.31 -3.48
C LEU A 352 6.50 11.00 -3.04
N THR A 353 7.47 11.21 -3.91
CA THR A 353 8.90 11.03 -3.57
C THR A 353 9.39 12.01 -2.49
N TRP A 354 8.73 13.13 -2.31
CA TRP A 354 9.07 14.16 -1.30
C TRP A 354 8.29 14.00 0.00
N GLY A 355 7.51 12.91 0.16
CA GLY A 355 6.66 12.69 1.33
C GLY A 355 5.38 13.53 1.31
N GLU A 356 4.86 13.84 0.12
CA GLU A 356 3.58 14.52 -0.09
C GLU A 356 2.54 13.53 -0.62
N PRO A 357 1.64 13.00 0.22
CA PRO A 357 0.64 12.04 -0.21
C PRO A 357 -0.42 12.69 -1.11
N SER A 358 -0.92 11.93 -2.08
CA SER A 358 -1.96 12.36 -3.00
C SER A 358 -2.74 11.17 -3.54
N ASP A 359 -3.93 11.43 -4.11
CA ASP A 359 -4.73 10.41 -4.82
C ASP A 359 -4.26 10.18 -6.26
N ALA A 360 -3.20 10.84 -6.68
CA ALA A 360 -2.70 10.76 -8.05
C ALA A 360 -2.30 9.33 -8.46
N GLY A 361 -1.83 8.50 -7.53
CA GLY A 361 -1.51 7.09 -7.80
C GLY A 361 -2.72 6.25 -8.20
N LEU A 362 -3.89 6.57 -7.66
CA LEU A 362 -5.15 5.87 -7.94
C LEU A 362 -5.68 6.14 -9.35
N THR A 363 -5.22 7.21 -9.99
CA THR A 363 -5.68 7.59 -11.34
C THR A 363 -5.25 6.61 -12.43
N SER A 364 -4.39 5.65 -12.11
CA SER A 364 -4.02 4.55 -13.00
C SER A 364 -5.05 3.41 -13.06
N LEU A 365 -6.04 3.41 -12.16
CA LEU A 365 -7.12 2.44 -12.19
C LEU A 365 -8.10 2.79 -13.30
N ASP A 366 -8.43 1.80 -14.13
CA ASP A 366 -9.38 1.97 -15.23
C ASP A 366 -10.77 2.34 -14.69
N GLY A 367 -11.32 3.44 -15.22
CA GLY A 367 -12.64 3.93 -14.79
C GLY A 367 -12.66 4.63 -13.43
N PHE A 368 -11.51 4.86 -12.79
CA PHE A 368 -11.45 5.64 -11.57
C PHE A 368 -11.75 7.11 -11.86
N ALA A 369 -12.88 7.58 -11.38
CA ALA A 369 -13.35 8.94 -11.57
C ALA A 369 -13.09 9.88 -10.37
N GLY A 370 -12.41 9.37 -9.35
CA GLY A 370 -12.29 9.95 -8.01
C GLY A 370 -13.21 9.22 -7.01
N GLY A 371 -12.95 9.39 -5.71
CA GLY A 371 -13.72 8.71 -4.66
C GLY A 371 -13.16 7.34 -4.28
N ASP A 372 -14.03 6.35 -4.14
CA ASP A 372 -13.66 5.00 -3.71
C ASP A 372 -13.30 4.11 -4.92
N PRO A 373 -12.08 3.56 -5.01
CA PRO A 373 -11.69 2.59 -6.02
C PRO A 373 -12.55 1.32 -6.09
N ASP A 374 -13.19 0.91 -5.00
CA ASP A 374 -14.09 -0.23 -5.00
C ASP A 374 -15.33 0.00 -5.89
N LEU A 375 -15.64 1.26 -6.19
CA LEU A 375 -16.72 1.65 -7.10
C LEU A 375 -16.26 1.87 -8.55
N ALA A 376 -14.99 1.57 -8.86
CA ALA A 376 -14.48 1.70 -10.23
C ALA A 376 -15.31 0.88 -11.23
N ALA A 377 -15.44 1.39 -12.47
CA ALA A 377 -16.24 0.74 -13.52
C ALA A 377 -15.73 -0.66 -13.85
N ARG A 378 -14.40 -0.84 -13.91
CA ARG A 378 -13.76 -2.13 -14.12
C ARG A 378 -13.19 -2.69 -12.83
N GLY A 379 -13.16 -4.01 -12.72
CA GLY A 379 -12.49 -4.73 -11.64
C GLY A 379 -10.97 -4.73 -11.82
N ALA A 380 -10.26 -4.91 -10.68
CA ALA A 380 -8.82 -5.12 -10.70
C ALA A 380 -8.38 -6.04 -9.55
N ILE A 381 -7.53 -7.00 -9.87
CA ILE A 381 -6.83 -7.86 -8.90
C ILE A 381 -5.35 -7.52 -8.97
N TYR A 382 -4.77 -7.22 -7.80
CA TYR A 382 -3.33 -7.02 -7.69
C TYR A 382 -2.63 -8.30 -7.25
N GLY A 383 -1.52 -8.58 -7.91
CA GLY A 383 -0.58 -9.58 -7.46
C GLY A 383 0.84 -9.04 -7.51
N ASN A 384 1.76 -9.81 -6.98
CA ASN A 384 3.16 -9.44 -6.91
C ASN A 384 4.04 -10.68 -6.89
N ALA A 385 5.27 -10.53 -7.36
CA ALA A 385 6.28 -11.57 -7.30
C ALA A 385 7.62 -10.96 -6.91
N VAL A 386 8.37 -11.69 -6.09
CA VAL A 386 9.73 -11.33 -5.68
C VAL A 386 10.73 -11.97 -6.64
N SER A 387 11.71 -11.21 -7.09
CA SER A 387 12.83 -11.70 -7.90
C SER A 387 14.14 -11.00 -7.52
N ALA A 388 15.24 -11.47 -8.06
CA ALA A 388 16.47 -10.69 -8.09
C ALA A 388 16.28 -9.41 -8.93
N VAL A 389 17.19 -8.45 -8.80
CA VAL A 389 17.21 -7.27 -9.67
C VAL A 389 17.81 -7.68 -11.02
N ASP A 390 17.00 -8.38 -11.79
CA ASP A 390 17.33 -8.92 -13.11
C ASP A 390 16.17 -8.71 -14.09
N ALA A 391 16.47 -8.18 -15.26
CA ALA A 391 15.44 -7.91 -16.27
C ALA A 391 14.82 -9.18 -16.84
N GLY A 392 15.60 -10.28 -16.98
CA GLY A 392 15.11 -11.55 -17.49
C GLY A 392 14.12 -12.21 -16.52
N ASP A 393 14.39 -12.15 -15.21
CA ASP A 393 13.44 -12.64 -14.19
C ASP A 393 12.13 -11.87 -14.26
N ALA A 394 12.21 -10.54 -14.31
CA ALA A 394 11.05 -9.66 -14.40
C ALA A 394 10.22 -9.90 -15.67
N GLU A 395 10.90 -10.13 -16.80
CA GLU A 395 10.26 -10.48 -18.08
C GLU A 395 9.59 -11.85 -18.03
N ARG A 396 10.19 -12.85 -17.36
CA ARG A 396 9.58 -14.19 -17.15
C ARG A 396 8.30 -14.08 -16.33
N VAL A 397 8.34 -13.34 -15.21
CA VAL A 397 7.14 -13.07 -14.39
C VAL A 397 6.06 -12.40 -15.24
N ALA A 398 6.41 -11.36 -15.99
CA ALA A 398 5.44 -10.66 -16.84
C ALA A 398 4.87 -11.55 -17.96
N ALA A 399 5.68 -12.43 -18.55
CA ALA A 399 5.24 -13.39 -19.56
C ALA A 399 4.25 -14.42 -18.99
N THR A 400 4.53 -14.97 -17.80
CA THR A 400 3.62 -15.88 -17.09
C THR A 400 2.26 -15.22 -16.85
N VAL A 401 2.25 -13.98 -16.36
CA VAL A 401 1.01 -13.23 -16.09
C VAL A 401 0.25 -12.99 -17.40
N LYS A 402 0.90 -12.45 -18.43
CA LYS A 402 0.27 -12.18 -19.75
C LYS A 402 -0.26 -13.43 -20.42
N GLY A 403 0.41 -14.56 -20.25
CA GLY A 403 -0.03 -15.84 -20.79
C GLY A 403 -1.33 -16.36 -20.18
N LYS A 404 -1.64 -15.94 -18.95
CA LYS A 404 -2.89 -16.29 -18.25
C LYS A 404 -3.97 -15.20 -18.37
N TRP A 405 -3.56 -13.93 -18.42
CA TRP A 405 -4.46 -12.79 -18.49
C TRP A 405 -3.87 -11.66 -19.33
N ALA A 406 -4.38 -11.50 -20.54
CA ALA A 406 -3.82 -10.55 -21.51
C ALA A 406 -3.97 -9.09 -21.10
N ASP A 407 -5.12 -8.69 -20.48
CA ASP A 407 -5.35 -7.34 -19.98
C ASP A 407 -4.70 -7.15 -18.61
N SER A 408 -3.38 -7.14 -18.60
CA SER A 408 -2.56 -6.97 -17.42
C SER A 408 -1.62 -5.77 -17.55
N ALA A 409 -1.37 -5.10 -16.42
CA ALA A 409 -0.46 -3.96 -16.33
C ALA A 409 0.62 -4.21 -15.28
N PHE A 410 1.79 -3.60 -15.47
CA PHE A 410 2.96 -3.88 -14.64
C PHE A 410 3.59 -2.63 -14.04
N THR A 411 4.11 -2.79 -12.83
CA THR A 411 5.04 -1.87 -12.18
C THR A 411 6.11 -2.71 -11.51
N TRP A 412 7.36 -2.36 -11.71
CA TRP A 412 8.45 -2.98 -10.97
C TRP A 412 8.92 -2.04 -9.88
N ILE A 413 9.20 -2.58 -8.70
CA ILE A 413 9.76 -1.81 -7.60
C ILE A 413 11.08 -2.47 -7.21
N ILE A 414 12.17 -1.75 -7.43
CA ILE A 414 13.49 -2.18 -6.95
C ILE A 414 13.61 -1.66 -5.52
N LEU A 415 13.69 -2.57 -4.55
CA LEU A 415 13.78 -2.25 -3.13
C LEU A 415 15.22 -1.91 -2.72
N ASP A 416 16.15 -2.72 -3.16
CA ASP A 416 17.60 -2.57 -2.93
C ASP A 416 18.39 -3.25 -4.07
N SER A 417 19.69 -3.45 -3.89
CA SER A 417 20.56 -4.09 -4.89
C SER A 417 20.23 -5.56 -5.17
N ARG A 418 19.38 -6.22 -4.37
CA ARG A 418 19.13 -7.66 -4.41
C ARG A 418 17.69 -8.00 -4.75
N CYS A 419 16.76 -7.14 -4.38
CA CYS A 419 15.33 -7.45 -4.42
C CYS A 419 14.57 -6.51 -5.35
N MET A 420 13.83 -7.10 -6.28
CA MET A 420 12.86 -6.44 -7.15
C MET A 420 11.50 -7.11 -7.03
N LEU A 421 10.46 -6.32 -6.99
CA LEU A 421 9.09 -6.77 -7.03
C LEU A 421 8.51 -6.48 -8.40
N THR A 422 7.89 -7.48 -9.02
CA THR A 422 7.00 -7.29 -10.15
C THR A 422 5.57 -7.22 -9.61
N ILE A 423 4.98 -6.02 -9.61
CA ILE A 423 3.57 -5.83 -9.28
C ILE A 423 2.79 -5.88 -10.58
N TYR A 424 1.79 -6.76 -10.63
CA TYR A 424 0.88 -6.86 -11.76
C TYR A 424 -0.54 -6.57 -11.35
N THR A 425 -1.32 -6.08 -12.29
CA THR A 425 -2.74 -5.79 -12.13
C THR A 425 -3.49 -6.51 -13.23
N LEU A 426 -4.46 -7.34 -12.89
CA LEU A 426 -5.38 -7.96 -13.83
C LEU A 426 -6.62 -7.08 -13.92
N HIS A 427 -6.87 -6.47 -15.06
CA HIS A 427 -8.07 -5.67 -15.33
C HIS A 427 -9.14 -6.54 -15.97
N PHE A 428 -10.40 -6.37 -15.56
CA PHE A 428 -11.50 -7.18 -16.07
C PHE A 428 -12.85 -6.47 -15.93
N ASP A 429 -13.79 -6.84 -16.77
CA ASP A 429 -15.17 -6.41 -16.65
C ASP A 429 -15.95 -7.32 -15.69
N ASP A 430 -17.06 -6.85 -15.13
CA ASP A 430 -17.80 -7.57 -14.07
C ASP A 430 -18.17 -9.01 -14.47
N ALA A 431 -18.48 -9.25 -15.75
CA ALA A 431 -18.80 -10.59 -16.27
C ALA A 431 -17.61 -11.56 -16.25
N GLU A 432 -16.38 -11.05 -16.23
CA GLU A 432 -15.13 -11.81 -16.25
C GLU A 432 -14.57 -12.07 -14.84
N ALA A 433 -15.22 -11.57 -13.78
CA ALA A 433 -14.68 -11.57 -12.42
C ALA A 433 -14.26 -12.97 -11.94
N GLY A 434 -15.09 -14.01 -12.18
CA GLY A 434 -14.76 -15.38 -11.80
C GLY A 434 -13.54 -15.93 -12.55
N ALA A 435 -13.44 -15.64 -13.87
CA ALA A 435 -12.31 -16.05 -14.68
C ALA A 435 -11.02 -15.33 -14.26
N ALA A 436 -11.10 -14.02 -13.95
CA ALA A 436 -9.97 -13.24 -13.46
C ALA A 436 -9.45 -13.74 -12.10
N GLN A 437 -10.35 -14.12 -11.19
CA GLN A 437 -9.98 -14.71 -9.89
C GLN A 437 -9.29 -16.06 -10.07
N ALA A 438 -9.83 -16.93 -10.95
CA ALA A 438 -9.21 -18.21 -11.26
C ALA A 438 -7.82 -18.05 -11.91
N ALA A 439 -7.69 -17.10 -12.85
CA ALA A 439 -6.42 -16.75 -13.47
C ALA A 439 -5.41 -16.23 -12.43
N GLY A 440 -5.83 -15.37 -11.51
CA GLY A 440 -5.01 -14.86 -10.41
C GLY A 440 -4.44 -15.99 -9.55
N ALA A 441 -5.28 -16.94 -9.15
CA ALA A 441 -4.85 -18.11 -8.37
C ALA A 441 -3.85 -19.00 -9.16
N ALA A 442 -4.12 -19.23 -10.46
CA ALA A 442 -3.22 -20.00 -11.33
C ALA A 442 -1.86 -19.30 -11.53
N ILE A 443 -1.85 -17.97 -11.69
CA ILE A 443 -0.62 -17.16 -11.77
C ILE A 443 0.21 -17.33 -10.51
N VAL A 444 -0.40 -17.18 -9.33
CA VAL A 444 0.30 -17.34 -8.05
C VAL A 444 0.93 -18.72 -7.92
N GLY A 445 0.19 -19.78 -8.29
CA GLY A 445 0.68 -21.16 -8.27
C GLY A 445 1.88 -21.38 -9.19
N GLU A 446 1.80 -20.91 -10.43
CA GLU A 446 2.86 -21.06 -11.43
C GLU A 446 4.12 -20.25 -11.09
N LEU A 447 3.95 -19.00 -10.65
CA LEU A 447 5.06 -18.15 -10.21
C LEU A 447 5.80 -18.76 -9.01
N ARG A 448 5.06 -19.28 -8.04
CA ARG A 448 5.63 -19.96 -6.87
C ARG A 448 6.41 -21.22 -7.29
N ALA A 449 5.85 -22.04 -8.17
CA ALA A 449 6.53 -23.22 -8.69
C ALA A 449 7.79 -22.88 -9.50
N SER A 450 7.83 -21.70 -10.11
CA SER A 450 8.98 -21.17 -10.86
C SER A 450 10.01 -20.42 -10.01
N GLY A 451 9.85 -20.41 -8.66
CA GLY A 451 10.79 -19.76 -7.74
C GLY A 451 10.55 -18.27 -7.54
N PHE A 452 9.39 -17.73 -7.93
CA PHE A 452 9.00 -16.36 -7.70
C PHE A 452 7.90 -16.24 -6.60
N PRO A 453 8.27 -16.21 -5.32
CA PRO A 453 7.31 -16.13 -4.24
C PRO A 453 6.59 -14.79 -4.23
N GLN A 454 5.39 -14.76 -3.62
CA GLN A 454 4.63 -13.54 -3.44
C GLN A 454 5.18 -12.72 -2.27
N TYR A 455 5.22 -11.41 -2.45
CA TYR A 455 5.53 -10.45 -1.39
C TYR A 455 4.33 -10.22 -0.45
N ARG A 456 3.12 -10.22 -1.02
CA ARG A 456 1.83 -10.07 -0.31
C ARG A 456 0.81 -11.04 -0.88
N LEU A 457 -0.13 -11.46 -0.03
CA LEU A 457 -1.26 -12.30 -0.42
C LEU A 457 -2.56 -11.47 -0.41
N ASP A 458 -3.47 -11.76 -1.33
CA ASP A 458 -4.85 -11.31 -1.25
C ASP A 458 -5.66 -12.17 -0.26
N ILE A 459 -6.92 -11.84 -0.05
CA ILE A 459 -7.80 -12.58 0.87
C ILE A 459 -8.22 -13.96 0.36
N ASN A 460 -8.03 -14.26 -0.92
CA ASN A 460 -8.38 -15.54 -1.54
C ASN A 460 -7.16 -16.47 -1.66
N THR A 461 -5.96 -15.93 -1.52
CA THR A 461 -4.71 -16.69 -1.69
C THR A 461 -4.22 -17.21 -0.35
N ARG A 462 -4.02 -18.52 -0.26
CA ARG A 462 -3.42 -19.17 0.91
C ARG A 462 -1.89 -19.04 0.90
N GLY A 463 -1.29 -19.14 2.07
CA GLY A 463 0.15 -19.26 2.25
C GLY A 463 0.73 -20.49 1.53
N ALA A 464 2.05 -20.60 1.51
CA ALA A 464 2.70 -21.80 0.95
C ALA A 464 2.48 -22.99 1.90
N PRO A 465 2.05 -24.16 1.40
CA PRO A 465 1.92 -25.36 2.23
C PRO A 465 3.26 -25.69 2.93
N GLY A 466 3.19 -25.99 4.23
CA GLY A 466 4.35 -26.39 5.03
C GLY A 466 5.28 -25.26 5.42
N ALA A 467 4.97 -24.01 5.07
CA ALA A 467 5.86 -22.89 5.39
C ALA A 467 5.99 -22.64 6.90
N ASP A 468 4.96 -23.01 7.74
CA ASP A 468 5.01 -22.54 9.12
C ASP A 468 4.28 -23.41 10.15
N ASP A 469 4.88 -24.52 10.51
CA ASP A 469 4.50 -25.23 11.75
C ASP A 469 4.62 -24.29 12.98
N ILE A 470 5.58 -23.37 12.98
CA ILE A 470 5.75 -22.36 14.04
C ILE A 470 4.59 -21.36 14.02
N ALA A 471 4.21 -20.82 12.84
CA ALA A 471 3.09 -19.89 12.75
C ALA A 471 1.76 -20.53 13.19
N ARG A 472 1.52 -21.77 12.79
CA ARG A 472 0.36 -22.54 13.24
C ARG A 472 0.34 -22.73 14.76
N ARG A 473 1.47 -23.14 15.37
CA ARG A 473 1.59 -23.28 16.82
C ARG A 473 1.43 -21.95 17.56
N LEU A 474 1.95 -20.87 17.02
CA LEU A 474 1.75 -19.54 17.58
C LEU A 474 0.29 -19.12 17.50
N LYS A 475 -0.39 -19.39 16.38
CA LYS A 475 -1.83 -19.13 16.23
C LYS A 475 -2.64 -19.93 17.27
N GLU A 476 -2.37 -21.23 17.41
CA GLU A 476 -3.02 -22.08 18.39
C GLU A 476 -2.80 -21.62 19.84
N ALA A 477 -1.62 -21.07 20.14
CA ALA A 477 -1.30 -20.55 21.47
C ALA A 477 -1.92 -19.18 21.76
N LEU A 478 -1.97 -18.28 20.77
CA LEU A 478 -2.44 -16.90 20.94
C LEU A 478 -3.95 -16.72 20.64
N ASP A 479 -4.50 -17.61 19.85
CA ASP A 479 -5.89 -17.56 19.39
C ASP A 479 -6.43 -18.99 19.15
N PRO A 480 -6.62 -19.77 20.22
CA PRO A 480 -6.99 -21.19 20.13
C PRO A 480 -8.35 -21.42 19.50
N ASP A 481 -9.27 -20.47 19.59
CA ASP A 481 -10.60 -20.54 18.98
C ASP A 481 -10.65 -20.02 17.54
N GLY A 482 -9.51 -19.55 16.98
CA GLY A 482 -9.45 -18.99 15.62
C GLY A 482 -10.33 -17.76 15.43
N LEU A 483 -10.38 -16.90 16.43
CA LEU A 483 -11.24 -15.72 16.48
C LEU A 483 -10.78 -14.60 15.55
N VAL A 484 -9.46 -14.32 15.50
CA VAL A 484 -8.91 -13.15 14.79
C VAL A 484 -8.57 -13.53 13.35
N ALA A 485 -9.23 -12.90 12.39
CA ALA A 485 -9.00 -13.00 10.95
C ALA A 485 -8.75 -14.44 10.43
N PRO A 486 -9.67 -15.40 10.71
CA PRO A 486 -9.48 -16.78 10.30
C PRO A 486 -9.35 -16.88 8.77
N GLY A 487 -8.42 -17.71 8.32
CA GLY A 487 -8.10 -17.88 6.89
C GLY A 487 -7.12 -16.87 6.33
N ARG A 488 -6.77 -15.80 7.05
CA ARG A 488 -5.77 -14.83 6.61
C ARG A 488 -4.37 -15.34 6.92
N TYR A 489 -3.51 -15.42 5.89
CA TYR A 489 -2.11 -15.89 5.99
C TYR A 489 -1.96 -17.34 6.52
N GLU A 490 -3.05 -18.09 6.62
CA GLU A 490 -3.02 -19.52 6.96
C GLU A 490 -2.61 -20.36 5.74
N THR A 491 -1.91 -21.46 5.97
CA THR A 491 -1.47 -22.43 4.94
C THR A 491 -2.54 -23.45 4.60
#